data_64c126852b110b3ddcbd86506e330db6
#
_entry.id   64c126852b110b3ddcbd86506e330db6
#
_cell.length_a   1.000
_cell.length_b   1.000
_cell.length_c   1.000
_cell.angle_alpha   90.00
_cell.angle_beta   90.00
_cell.angle_gamma   90.00
#
_symmetry.space_group_name_H-M   'P 1'
#
loop_
_entity.id
_entity.type
_entity.pdbx_description
1 polymer ?
#
loop_
_entity_poly.entity_id
_entity_poly.type
_entity_poly.pdbx_seq_one_letter_code
_entity_poly.pdbx_strand_id
1 'polypeptide(L)'
;GKKKANVYVIMGELSNQAAVQRTKDIDDVIATPDCSFIKIIDKQTSNWNRDEAQNLMTNWLSTGKPFDGVIANNDESAIGAIQAMKAGNIDMKAVVVGGVDATQDALAAMQAGDLDVTVFQDAAGQGAGALDAALKLAKGEKVEHKVYVPFQLVTPANIDKFLKKN
;
A
#
# COMPACT_ATOMS: atom_id res chain seq x y z
N GLY A 1 7.81 -5.95 21.85
CA GLY A 1 6.88 -6.04 20.73
C GLY A 1 5.67 -6.90 21.07
N LYS A 2 4.56 -6.74 20.34
CA LYS A 2 3.38 -7.60 20.52
C LYS A 2 3.74 -9.06 20.17
N LYS A 3 3.28 -10.01 20.99
CA LYS A 3 3.45 -11.44 20.71
C LYS A 3 2.52 -11.97 19.62
N LYS A 4 1.53 -11.17 19.22
CA LYS A 4 0.54 -11.47 18.17
C LYS A 4 -0.06 -10.16 17.67
N ALA A 5 -0.20 -10.04 16.34
CA ALA A 5 -0.89 -8.95 15.68
C ALA A 5 -1.91 -9.49 14.67
N ASN A 6 -3.12 -8.98 14.71
CA ASN A 6 -4.17 -9.32 13.75
C ASN A 6 -4.26 -8.20 12.70
N VAL A 7 -4.23 -8.54 11.43
CA VAL A 7 -4.28 -7.56 10.36
C VAL A 7 -5.35 -7.88 9.33
N TYR A 8 -5.95 -6.85 8.75
CA TYR A 8 -6.73 -6.92 7.53
C TYR A 8 -5.84 -6.65 6.32
N VAL A 9 -6.13 -7.29 5.20
CA VAL A 9 -5.45 -7.04 3.92
C VAL A 9 -6.47 -6.59 2.88
N ILE A 10 -6.23 -5.41 2.29
CA ILE A 10 -7.05 -4.86 1.21
C ILE A 10 -6.30 -5.03 -0.10
N MET A 11 -6.83 -5.88 -0.97
CA MET A 11 -6.22 -6.20 -2.25
C MET A 11 -6.69 -5.23 -3.34
N GLY A 12 -5.86 -5.06 -4.36
CA GLY A 12 -6.25 -4.44 -5.61
C GLY A 12 -7.12 -5.36 -6.47
N GLU A 13 -7.30 -5.00 -7.73
CA GLU A 13 -8.06 -5.81 -8.69
C GLU A 13 -7.40 -7.18 -8.89
N LEU A 14 -8.18 -8.26 -8.72
CA LEU A 14 -7.65 -9.62 -8.64
C LEU A 14 -7.05 -10.14 -9.96
N SER A 15 -7.43 -9.56 -11.10
CA SER A 15 -6.84 -9.87 -12.40
C SER A 15 -5.52 -9.16 -12.66
N ASN A 16 -5.18 -8.16 -11.83
CA ASN A 16 -3.99 -7.33 -12.00
C ASN A 16 -2.76 -7.98 -11.37
N GLN A 17 -1.70 -8.14 -12.16
CA GLN A 17 -0.46 -8.78 -11.71
C GLN A 17 0.17 -8.09 -10.48
N ALA A 18 0.09 -6.76 -10.38
CA ALA A 18 0.62 -6.04 -9.22
C ALA A 18 -0.16 -6.35 -7.95
N ALA A 19 -1.50 -6.49 -8.01
CA ALA A 19 -2.31 -6.90 -6.86
C ALA A 19 -1.96 -8.32 -6.40
N VAL A 20 -1.81 -9.24 -7.35
CA VAL A 20 -1.41 -10.63 -7.07
C VAL A 20 -0.04 -10.66 -6.39
N GLN A 21 0.94 -9.94 -6.95
CA GLN A 21 2.31 -9.93 -6.42
C GLN A 21 2.38 -9.28 -5.04
N ARG A 22 1.82 -8.07 -4.87
CA ARG A 22 1.83 -7.36 -3.58
C ARG A 22 1.14 -8.17 -2.47
N THR A 23 0.05 -8.86 -2.81
CA THR A 23 -0.64 -9.74 -1.85
C THR A 23 0.20 -10.96 -1.49
N LYS A 24 0.83 -11.58 -2.49
CA LYS A 24 1.74 -12.70 -2.26
C LYS A 24 2.95 -12.30 -1.39
N ASP A 25 3.51 -11.13 -1.63
CA ASP A 25 4.65 -10.62 -0.85
C ASP A 25 4.27 -10.45 0.64
N ILE A 26 3.03 -10.03 0.95
CA ILE A 26 2.53 -10.00 2.33
C ILE A 26 2.50 -11.41 2.93
N ASP A 27 1.93 -12.38 2.20
CA ASP A 27 1.88 -13.79 2.66
C ASP A 27 3.29 -14.36 2.87
N ASP A 28 4.23 -14.09 1.94
CA ASP A 28 5.62 -14.55 2.03
C ASP A 28 6.36 -13.94 3.25
N VAL A 29 6.17 -12.64 3.52
CA VAL A 29 6.79 -11.96 4.67
C VAL A 29 6.23 -12.48 6.00
N ILE A 30 4.91 -12.68 6.10
CA ILE A 30 4.28 -13.23 7.30
C ILE A 30 4.73 -14.66 7.59
N ALA A 31 5.08 -15.43 6.56
CA ALA A 31 5.60 -16.78 6.71
C ALA A 31 7.05 -16.83 7.29
N THR A 32 7.76 -15.70 7.33
CA THR A 32 9.11 -15.65 7.92
C THR A 32 9.08 -15.71 9.44
N PRO A 33 10.12 -16.24 10.10
CA PRO A 33 10.18 -16.30 11.56
C PRO A 33 9.98 -14.95 12.24
N ASP A 34 10.53 -13.87 11.68
CA ASP A 34 10.49 -12.52 12.23
C ASP A 34 9.10 -11.90 12.20
N CYS A 35 8.22 -12.33 11.27
CA CYS A 35 6.88 -11.81 11.08
C CYS A 35 5.76 -12.81 11.38
N SER A 36 6.10 -14.03 11.84
CA SER A 36 5.15 -15.11 12.13
C SER A 36 4.15 -14.80 13.26
N PHE A 37 4.37 -13.72 14.00
CA PHE A 37 3.43 -13.20 15.00
C PHE A 37 2.23 -12.47 14.37
N ILE A 38 2.27 -12.14 13.07
CA ILE A 38 1.21 -11.47 12.34
C ILE A 38 0.22 -12.51 11.81
N LYS A 39 -1.06 -12.26 12.02
CA LYS A 39 -2.14 -13.10 11.50
C LYS A 39 -3.08 -12.26 10.63
N ILE A 40 -3.26 -12.63 9.38
CA ILE A 40 -4.32 -12.09 8.53
C ILE A 40 -5.66 -12.64 9.02
N ILE A 41 -6.59 -11.77 9.41
CA ILE A 41 -7.92 -12.14 9.90
C ILE A 41 -9.00 -12.09 8.82
N ASP A 42 -8.78 -11.29 7.80
CA ASP A 42 -9.53 -11.32 6.54
C ASP A 42 -8.73 -10.62 5.42
N LYS A 43 -9.02 -10.98 4.17
CA LYS A 43 -8.36 -10.48 2.97
C LYS A 43 -9.38 -10.37 1.83
N GLN A 44 -9.67 -9.14 1.38
CA GLN A 44 -10.66 -8.87 0.33
C GLN A 44 -10.19 -7.77 -0.62
N THR A 45 -10.74 -7.75 -1.84
CA THR A 45 -10.43 -6.72 -2.83
C THR A 45 -11.30 -5.47 -2.64
N SER A 46 -10.70 -4.32 -2.90
CA SER A 46 -11.40 -3.04 -3.14
C SER A 46 -11.18 -2.53 -4.56
N ASN A 47 -10.66 -3.36 -5.48
CA ASN A 47 -10.43 -3.02 -6.88
C ASN A 47 -9.62 -1.71 -7.09
N TRP A 48 -8.64 -1.42 -6.20
CA TRP A 48 -7.87 -0.17 -6.14
C TRP A 48 -8.67 1.08 -5.74
N ASN A 49 -9.95 0.93 -5.39
CA ASN A 49 -10.89 2.03 -5.21
C ASN A 49 -11.02 2.43 -3.73
N ARG A 50 -10.97 3.74 -3.47
CA ARG A 50 -11.06 4.33 -2.12
C ARG A 50 -12.41 4.06 -1.46
N ASP A 51 -13.50 4.27 -2.20
CA ASP A 51 -14.86 4.13 -1.66
C ASP A 51 -15.20 2.66 -1.38
N GLU A 52 -14.74 1.74 -2.25
CA GLU A 52 -14.89 0.30 -2.00
C GLU A 52 -14.10 -0.13 -0.76
N ALA A 53 -12.87 0.38 -0.58
CA ALA A 53 -12.06 0.12 0.59
C ALA A 53 -12.71 0.68 1.87
N GLN A 54 -13.30 1.88 1.81
CA GLN A 54 -14.04 2.47 2.92
C GLN A 54 -15.26 1.60 3.30
N ASN A 55 -16.03 1.16 2.32
CA ASN A 55 -17.18 0.28 2.55
C ASN A 55 -16.75 -1.07 3.15
N LEU A 56 -15.66 -1.65 2.61
CA LEU A 56 -15.11 -2.91 3.09
C LEU A 56 -14.65 -2.78 4.56
N MET A 57 -13.89 -1.73 4.88
CA MET A 57 -13.43 -1.50 6.25
C MET A 57 -14.61 -1.23 7.21
N THR A 58 -15.63 -0.49 6.77
CA THR A 58 -16.87 -0.29 7.56
C THR A 58 -17.53 -1.62 7.89
N ASN A 59 -17.60 -2.54 6.92
CA ASN A 59 -18.14 -3.89 7.15
C ASN A 59 -17.29 -4.67 8.15
N TRP A 60 -15.95 -4.60 8.05
CA TRP A 60 -15.06 -5.27 9.01
C TRP A 60 -15.21 -4.71 10.42
N LEU A 61 -15.32 -3.39 10.57
CA LEU A 61 -15.56 -2.74 11.87
C LEU A 61 -16.86 -3.22 12.51
N SER A 62 -17.92 -3.43 11.72
CA SER A 62 -19.22 -3.91 12.22
C SER A 62 -19.15 -5.32 12.82
N THR A 63 -18.12 -6.11 12.49
CA THR A 63 -17.92 -7.45 13.06
C THR A 63 -17.45 -7.43 14.51
N GLY A 64 -16.95 -6.30 14.99
CA GLY A 64 -16.37 -6.14 16.33
C GLY A 64 -15.09 -6.94 16.58
N LYS A 65 -14.48 -7.53 15.55
CA LYS A 65 -13.21 -8.28 15.69
C LYS A 65 -12.06 -7.33 15.97
N PRO A 66 -11.25 -7.57 17.02
CA PRO A 66 -10.07 -6.75 17.30
C PRO A 66 -9.01 -6.95 16.23
N PHE A 67 -8.39 -5.85 15.80
CA PHE A 67 -7.29 -5.83 14.85
C PHE A 67 -6.22 -4.83 15.27
N ASP A 68 -5.01 -5.00 14.75
CA ASP A 68 -3.84 -4.21 15.07
C ASP A 68 -3.29 -3.45 13.86
N GLY A 69 -3.73 -3.79 12.64
CA GLY A 69 -3.27 -3.12 11.43
C GLY A 69 -4.10 -3.42 10.20
N VAL A 70 -3.88 -2.58 9.19
CA VAL A 70 -4.43 -2.70 7.84
C VAL A 70 -3.28 -2.59 6.85
N ILE A 71 -3.14 -3.57 5.96
CA ILE A 71 -2.15 -3.57 4.88
C ILE A 71 -2.93 -3.49 3.56
N ALA A 72 -2.77 -2.39 2.84
CA ALA A 72 -3.44 -2.19 1.56
C ALA A 72 -2.45 -2.30 0.38
N ASN A 73 -2.91 -2.85 -0.72
CA ASN A 73 -2.09 -2.97 -1.92
C ASN A 73 -1.79 -1.62 -2.58
N ASN A 74 -2.58 -0.55 -2.27
CA ASN A 74 -2.29 0.83 -2.69
C ASN A 74 -2.76 1.86 -1.66
N ASP A 75 -2.35 3.10 -1.86
CA ASP A 75 -2.67 4.21 -0.96
C ASP A 75 -4.16 4.59 -0.99
N GLU A 76 -4.82 4.53 -2.14
CA GLU A 76 -6.26 4.82 -2.24
C GLU A 76 -7.07 3.90 -1.33
N SER A 77 -6.75 2.60 -1.35
CA SER A 77 -7.39 1.62 -0.46
C SER A 77 -7.03 1.86 1.02
N ALA A 78 -5.78 2.24 1.32
CA ALA A 78 -5.36 2.58 2.67
C ALA A 78 -6.14 3.81 3.20
N ILE A 79 -6.28 4.85 2.38
CA ILE A 79 -7.02 6.07 2.73
C ILE A 79 -8.51 5.77 2.95
N GLY A 80 -9.13 4.94 2.10
CA GLY A 80 -10.51 4.49 2.31
C GLY A 80 -10.69 3.79 3.66
N ALA A 81 -9.76 2.90 4.02
CA ALA A 81 -9.78 2.25 5.33
C ALA A 81 -9.60 3.25 6.49
N ILE A 82 -8.68 4.21 6.37
CA ILE A 82 -8.47 5.29 7.35
C ILE A 82 -9.77 6.08 7.55
N GLN A 83 -10.45 6.47 6.47
CA GLN A 83 -11.72 7.20 6.54
C GLN A 83 -12.79 6.42 7.31
N ALA A 84 -12.95 5.13 7.03
CA ALA A 84 -13.89 4.27 7.75
C ALA A 84 -13.51 4.13 9.23
N MET A 85 -12.23 3.92 9.55
CA MET A 85 -11.75 3.80 10.93
C MET A 85 -11.98 5.10 11.73
N LYS A 86 -11.70 6.26 11.13
CA LYS A 86 -11.95 7.57 11.77
C LYS A 86 -13.43 7.81 11.97
N ALA A 87 -14.29 7.47 11.00
CA ALA A 87 -15.73 7.55 11.14
C ALA A 87 -16.27 6.62 12.25
N GLY A 88 -15.63 5.46 12.44
CA GLY A 88 -15.90 4.51 13.52
C GLY A 88 -15.24 4.85 14.86
N ASN A 89 -14.62 6.03 15.00
CA ASN A 89 -13.92 6.49 16.20
C ASN A 89 -12.78 5.55 16.66
N ILE A 90 -12.11 4.89 15.72
CA ILE A 90 -10.91 4.10 16.01
C ILE A 90 -9.74 5.05 16.31
N ASP A 91 -9.00 4.78 17.38
CA ASP A 91 -7.76 5.50 17.67
C ASP A 91 -6.68 5.10 16.64
N MET A 92 -6.38 6.00 15.72
CA MET A 92 -5.39 5.76 14.67
C MET A 92 -3.97 5.50 15.21
N LYS A 93 -3.65 5.94 16.42
CA LYS A 93 -2.36 5.66 17.07
C LYS A 93 -2.26 4.21 17.58
N ALA A 94 -3.37 3.51 17.69
CA ALA A 94 -3.42 2.11 18.13
C ALA A 94 -3.38 1.12 16.98
N VAL A 95 -3.53 1.57 15.73
CA VAL A 95 -3.59 0.74 14.51
C VAL A 95 -2.49 1.15 13.55
N VAL A 96 -1.78 0.17 13.00
CA VAL A 96 -0.74 0.42 11.97
C VAL A 96 -1.39 0.32 10.58
N VAL A 97 -1.20 1.33 9.74
CA VAL A 97 -1.73 1.36 8.37
C VAL A 97 -0.60 1.49 7.36
N GLY A 98 -0.60 0.60 6.37
CA GLY A 98 0.37 0.60 5.27
C GLY A 98 -0.28 0.60 3.89
N GLY A 99 0.32 1.34 2.96
CA GLY A 99 -0.08 1.45 1.56
C GLY A 99 1.10 1.33 0.59
N VAL A 100 0.84 1.62 -0.66
CA VAL A 100 1.84 1.70 -1.76
C VAL A 100 1.41 2.82 -2.69
N ASP A 101 2.32 3.56 -3.23
CA ASP A 101 2.37 4.58 -4.28
C ASP A 101 3.03 5.89 -3.80
N ALA A 102 2.91 6.24 -2.52
CA ALA A 102 3.27 7.54 -1.92
C ALA A 102 2.57 8.71 -2.65
N THR A 103 1.25 8.58 -2.83
CA THR A 103 0.43 9.66 -3.39
C THR A 103 0.41 10.89 -2.48
N GLN A 104 0.10 12.07 -3.02
CA GLN A 104 0.04 13.30 -2.22
C GLN A 104 -0.95 13.18 -1.04
N ASP A 105 -2.11 12.54 -1.28
CA ASP A 105 -3.10 12.29 -0.22
C ASP A 105 -2.56 11.34 0.87
N ALA A 106 -1.81 10.30 0.47
CA ALA A 106 -1.19 9.38 1.43
C ALA A 106 -0.09 10.07 2.24
N LEU A 107 0.73 10.91 1.61
CA LEU A 107 1.73 11.70 2.32
C LEU A 107 1.08 12.68 3.30
N ALA A 108 -0.06 13.30 2.93
CA ALA A 108 -0.82 14.14 3.86
C ALA A 108 -1.41 13.32 5.02
N ALA A 109 -1.94 12.12 4.77
CA ALA A 109 -2.39 11.21 5.82
C ALA A 109 -1.24 10.77 6.76
N MET A 110 -0.04 10.53 6.21
CA MET A 110 1.15 10.22 7.00
C MET A 110 1.58 11.41 7.88
N GLN A 111 1.54 12.63 7.35
CA GLN A 111 1.81 13.84 8.14
C GLN A 111 0.79 14.07 9.26
N ALA A 112 -0.47 13.68 9.03
CA ALA A 112 -1.52 13.72 10.05
C ALA A 112 -1.37 12.62 11.12
N GLY A 113 -0.52 11.61 10.89
CA GLY A 113 -0.34 10.47 11.77
C GLY A 113 -1.40 9.38 11.61
N ASP A 114 -2.09 9.36 10.47
CA ASP A 114 -3.13 8.38 10.14
C ASP A 114 -2.59 7.22 9.27
N LEU A 115 -1.45 7.42 8.59
CA LEU A 115 -0.76 6.41 7.77
C LEU A 115 0.68 6.26 8.28
N ASP A 116 1.12 5.04 8.54
CA ASP A 116 2.45 4.77 9.12
C ASP A 116 3.53 4.52 8.06
N VAL A 117 3.15 3.89 6.95
CA VAL A 117 4.09 3.48 5.90
C VAL A 117 3.42 3.48 4.53
N THR A 118 4.17 3.93 3.54
CA THR A 118 3.85 3.68 2.13
C THR A 118 5.13 3.36 1.36
N VAL A 119 5.00 2.98 0.10
CA VAL A 119 6.14 2.65 -0.77
C VAL A 119 6.05 3.52 -2.01
N PHE A 120 7.01 4.42 -2.20
CA PHE A 120 7.04 5.30 -3.36
C PHE A 120 7.19 4.49 -4.65
N GLN A 121 6.21 4.61 -5.53
CA GLN A 121 6.23 4.14 -6.91
C GLN A 121 6.49 5.35 -7.81
N ASP A 122 7.68 5.44 -8.38
CA ASP A 122 8.14 6.58 -9.18
C ASP A 122 7.44 6.59 -10.56
N ALA A 123 6.25 7.19 -10.62
CA ALA A 123 5.46 7.28 -11.85
C ALA A 123 6.18 8.10 -12.93
N ALA A 124 6.84 9.19 -12.54
CA ALA A 124 7.61 10.01 -13.48
C ALA A 124 8.81 9.22 -14.05
N GLY A 125 9.55 8.51 -13.21
CA GLY A 125 10.65 7.65 -13.64
C GLY A 125 10.19 6.49 -14.53
N GLN A 126 9.05 5.88 -14.25
CA GLN A 126 8.46 4.85 -15.09
C GLN A 126 8.06 5.41 -16.48
N GLY A 127 7.40 6.56 -16.51
CA GLY A 127 7.01 7.23 -17.76
C GLY A 127 8.23 7.64 -18.60
N ALA A 128 9.23 8.25 -17.98
CA ALA A 128 10.49 8.63 -18.65
C ALA A 128 11.23 7.40 -19.20
N GLY A 129 11.36 6.35 -18.40
CA GLY A 129 12.02 5.11 -18.82
C GLY A 129 11.30 4.42 -19.97
N ALA A 130 9.97 4.42 -19.97
CA ALA A 130 9.17 3.88 -21.07
C ALA A 130 9.38 4.67 -22.38
N LEU A 131 9.38 6.02 -22.29
CA LEU A 131 9.61 6.89 -23.44
C LEU A 131 11.04 6.71 -24.00
N ASP A 132 12.05 6.67 -23.14
CA ASP A 132 13.44 6.44 -23.54
C ASP A 132 13.62 5.08 -24.27
N ALA A 133 13.01 4.03 -23.74
CA ALA A 133 13.04 2.73 -24.37
C ALA A 133 12.35 2.74 -25.73
N ALA A 134 11.19 3.38 -25.85
CA ALA A 134 10.46 3.53 -27.10
C ALA A 134 11.27 4.31 -28.16
N LEU A 135 11.93 5.41 -27.78
CA LEU A 135 12.76 6.20 -28.67
C LEU A 135 13.99 5.43 -29.16
N LYS A 136 14.64 4.66 -28.31
CA LYS A 136 15.75 3.77 -28.69
C LYS A 136 15.30 2.72 -29.69
N LEU A 137 14.19 2.04 -29.42
CA LEU A 137 13.63 1.04 -30.35
C LEU A 137 13.26 1.67 -31.71
N ALA A 138 12.68 2.86 -31.72
CA ALA A 138 12.37 3.57 -32.98
C ALA A 138 13.62 3.91 -33.81
N LYS A 139 14.79 4.08 -33.16
CA LYS A 139 16.08 4.28 -33.82
C LYS A 139 16.79 2.97 -34.20
N GLY A 140 16.19 1.81 -33.93
CA GLY A 140 16.82 0.51 -34.16
C GLY A 140 17.90 0.15 -33.12
N GLU A 141 17.97 0.86 -32.00
CA GLU A 141 18.90 0.58 -30.90
C GLU A 141 18.39 -0.59 -30.04
N LYS A 142 19.31 -1.30 -29.41
CA LYS A 142 18.97 -2.36 -28.46
C LYS A 142 18.53 -1.75 -27.14
N VAL A 143 17.48 -2.32 -26.54
CA VAL A 143 17.04 -2.02 -25.17
C VAL A 143 17.04 -3.31 -24.36
N GLU A 144 17.19 -3.18 -23.05
CA GLU A 144 17.04 -4.29 -22.12
C GLU A 144 15.59 -4.76 -22.10
N HIS A 145 15.39 -6.08 -21.94
CA HIS A 145 14.03 -6.66 -21.82
C HIS A 145 13.26 -6.16 -20.61
N LYS A 146 13.98 -5.73 -19.56
CA LYS A 146 13.42 -5.20 -18.32
C LYS A 146 14.20 -3.99 -17.88
N VAL A 147 13.53 -2.87 -17.74
CA VAL A 147 14.09 -1.64 -17.18
C VAL A 147 13.41 -1.43 -15.81
N TYR A 148 14.15 -1.65 -14.75
CA TYR A 148 13.61 -1.53 -13.39
C TYR A 148 13.68 -0.10 -12.90
N VAL A 149 12.56 0.40 -12.35
CA VAL A 149 12.48 1.62 -11.55
C VAL A 149 12.30 1.20 -10.10
N PRO A 150 13.26 1.45 -9.21
CA PRO A 150 13.21 0.92 -7.84
C PRO A 150 12.13 1.59 -7.00
N PHE A 151 11.40 0.79 -6.24
CA PHE A 151 10.51 1.27 -5.21
C PHE A 151 11.29 1.69 -3.97
N GLN A 152 10.77 2.68 -3.23
CA GLN A 152 11.44 3.22 -2.05
C GLN A 152 10.47 3.27 -0.86
N LEU A 153 10.92 2.75 0.29
CA LEU A 153 10.13 2.81 1.52
C LEU A 153 9.98 4.26 2.00
N VAL A 154 8.75 4.64 2.33
CA VAL A 154 8.41 5.96 2.88
C VAL A 154 7.78 5.78 4.26
N THR A 155 8.36 6.48 5.21
CA THR A 155 7.90 6.54 6.61
C THR A 155 7.92 7.99 7.09
N PRO A 156 7.35 8.32 8.25
CA PRO A 156 7.45 9.67 8.81
C PRO A 156 8.88 10.20 8.93
N ALA A 157 9.86 9.31 9.08
CA ALA A 157 11.27 9.69 9.24
C ALA A 157 11.93 10.20 7.95
N ASN A 158 11.37 9.89 6.76
CA ASN A 158 11.96 10.27 5.48
C ASN A 158 10.96 10.92 4.50
N ILE A 159 9.75 11.20 4.93
CA ILE A 159 8.65 11.72 4.12
C ILE A 159 9.02 12.99 3.33
N ASP A 160 9.82 13.87 3.91
CA ASP A 160 10.22 15.15 3.30
C ASP A 160 10.88 14.99 1.93
N LYS A 161 11.51 13.84 1.68
CA LYS A 161 12.15 13.52 0.39
C LYS A 161 11.15 13.25 -0.73
N PHE A 162 9.87 13.04 -0.39
CA PHE A 162 8.84 12.59 -1.32
C PHE A 162 7.70 13.61 -1.52
N LEU A 163 7.57 14.61 -0.66
CA LEU A 163 6.48 15.61 -0.68
C LEU A 163 6.27 16.33 -2.03
N LYS A 164 7.26 16.30 -2.92
CA LYS A 164 7.22 16.97 -4.25
C LYS A 164 7.45 16.01 -5.41
N LYS A 165 7.38 14.70 -5.21
CA LYS A 165 7.79 13.73 -6.24
C LYS A 165 6.63 13.13 -7.03
N ASN A 166 5.44 13.00 -6.47
CA ASN A 166 4.23 12.47 -7.13
C ASN A 166 3.11 13.49 -7.14
#